data_1178d28acdb61c64cb8c28765f5c588a
#
_entry.id   1178d28acdb61c64cb8c28765f5c588a
#
_cell.length_a   1.000
_cell.length_b   1.000
_cell.length_c   1.000
_cell.angle_alpha   90.00
_cell.angle_beta   90.00
_cell.angle_gamma   90.00
#
_symmetry.space_group_name_H-M   'P 1'
#
loop_
_entity.id
_entity.type
_entity.pdbx_description
1 polymer ?
#
loop_
_entity_poly.entity_id
_entity_poly.type
_entity_poly.pdbx_seq_one_letter_code
_entity_poly.pdbx_strand_id
1 'polypeptide(L)'
;MIHESAYVDDGARIGDRTKIWHFCHISSGAEIGTDCSLGQNVFVARGVKIGNHVKIQNNVSVYEGVVLEDYVFCGPSMVFTNVRTPRSAFPRNTAADYAETRVKHGASIGANATVVCGATIHEWAFIAAGAVVTRDVPAYALMAGVPAKRIGWVCQCGITLRFEAEETACVECERRYRKSDGAVALITPNA
;
A
#
# COMPACT_ATOMS: atom_id res chain seq x y z
N MET A 1 -13.62 14.13 8.71
CA MET A 1 -14.11 15.20 7.79
C MET A 1 -14.32 14.57 6.42
N ILE A 2 -15.53 14.66 5.88
CA ILE A 2 -15.87 14.18 4.53
C ILE A 2 -16.25 15.43 3.72
N HIS A 3 -15.60 15.64 2.57
CA HIS A 3 -15.90 16.77 1.69
C HIS A 3 -17.29 16.57 1.04
N GLU A 4 -18.04 17.65 0.84
CA GLU A 4 -19.41 17.62 0.31
C GLU A 4 -19.54 16.98 -1.10
N SER A 5 -18.48 17.04 -1.91
CA SER A 5 -18.43 16.39 -3.23
C SER A 5 -18.03 14.92 -3.19
N ALA A 6 -17.70 14.37 -2.02
CA ALA A 6 -17.42 12.94 -1.89
C ALA A 6 -18.73 12.15 -1.79
N TYR A 7 -18.80 11.00 -2.45
CA TYR A 7 -19.93 10.12 -2.39
C TYR A 7 -19.60 8.90 -1.51
N VAL A 8 -20.38 8.70 -0.47
CA VAL A 8 -20.22 7.58 0.47
C VAL A 8 -21.50 6.78 0.46
N ASP A 9 -21.42 5.52 0.00
CA ASP A 9 -22.58 4.63 -0.09
C ASP A 9 -23.05 4.22 1.32
N ASP A 10 -24.33 3.92 1.44
CA ASP A 10 -24.90 3.34 2.64
C ASP A 10 -24.20 2.03 3.01
N GLY A 11 -23.88 1.85 4.31
CA GLY A 11 -23.17 0.68 4.81
C GLY A 11 -21.64 0.74 4.72
N ALA A 12 -21.05 1.81 4.20
CA ALA A 12 -19.62 2.08 4.36
C ALA A 12 -19.32 2.50 5.82
N ARG A 13 -18.21 2.04 6.38
CA ARG A 13 -17.75 2.39 7.73
C ARG A 13 -16.46 3.19 7.66
N ILE A 14 -16.46 4.37 8.27
CA ILE A 14 -15.34 5.31 8.25
C ILE A 14 -15.01 5.66 9.71
N GLY A 15 -13.78 5.36 10.11
CA GLY A 15 -13.28 5.62 11.45
C GLY A 15 -13.07 7.12 11.74
N ASP A 16 -12.95 7.41 13.03
CA ASP A 16 -12.82 8.78 13.54
C ASP A 16 -11.60 9.51 12.96
N ARG A 17 -11.73 10.84 12.82
CA ARG A 17 -10.68 11.76 12.32
C ARG A 17 -10.19 11.47 10.90
N THR A 18 -10.76 10.48 10.21
CA THR A 18 -10.46 10.22 8.80
C THR A 18 -10.95 11.36 7.92
N LYS A 19 -10.10 11.75 6.96
CA LYS A 19 -10.34 12.85 6.01
C LYS A 19 -10.56 12.26 4.61
N ILE A 20 -11.69 12.59 4.01
CA ILE A 20 -12.04 12.21 2.63
C ILE A 20 -12.21 13.48 1.82
N TRP A 21 -11.37 13.63 0.81
CA TRP A 21 -11.31 14.83 0.00
C TRP A 21 -12.26 14.79 -1.19
N HIS A 22 -12.15 15.76 -2.09
CA HIS A 22 -13.05 16.00 -3.21
C HIS A 22 -13.22 14.78 -4.12
N PHE A 23 -14.44 14.55 -4.59
CA PHE A 23 -14.79 13.57 -5.62
C PHE A 23 -14.37 12.14 -5.32
N CYS A 24 -14.19 11.78 -4.06
CA CYS A 24 -13.99 10.40 -3.65
C CYS A 24 -15.30 9.62 -3.76
N HIS A 25 -15.20 8.31 -4.04
CA HIS A 25 -16.33 7.39 -3.94
C HIS A 25 -15.95 6.23 -3.02
N ILE A 26 -16.70 6.05 -1.94
CA ILE A 26 -16.52 4.97 -0.96
C ILE A 26 -17.71 4.04 -1.08
N SER A 27 -17.48 2.84 -1.60
CA SER A 27 -18.57 1.89 -1.87
C SER A 27 -19.09 1.21 -0.60
N SER A 28 -20.31 0.73 -0.69
CA SER A 28 -21.00 -0.02 0.38
C SER A 28 -20.16 -1.16 0.93
N GLY A 29 -20.14 -1.34 2.25
CA GLY A 29 -19.39 -2.38 2.94
C GLY A 29 -17.87 -2.16 3.01
N ALA A 30 -17.35 -1.06 2.46
CA ALA A 30 -15.96 -0.66 2.70
C ALA A 30 -15.74 -0.29 4.17
N GLU A 31 -14.59 -0.67 4.72
CA GLU A 31 -14.18 -0.37 6.09
C GLU A 31 -12.89 0.43 6.07
N ILE A 32 -12.91 1.65 6.58
CA ILE A 32 -11.76 2.54 6.66
C ILE A 32 -11.50 2.87 8.12
N GLY A 33 -10.29 2.66 8.60
CA GLY A 33 -9.88 2.91 9.98
C GLY A 33 -9.83 4.39 10.34
N THR A 34 -9.27 4.68 11.50
CA THR A 34 -9.15 6.03 12.07
C THR A 34 -7.92 6.76 11.53
N ASP A 35 -7.94 8.10 11.59
CA ASP A 35 -6.81 8.98 11.23
C ASP A 35 -6.29 8.81 9.79
N CYS A 36 -7.12 8.29 8.89
CA CYS A 36 -6.77 8.13 7.48
C CYS A 36 -6.92 9.44 6.71
N SER A 37 -6.26 9.53 5.57
CA SER A 37 -6.42 10.64 4.62
C SER A 37 -6.51 10.10 3.20
N LEU A 38 -7.68 10.28 2.57
CA LEU A 38 -7.94 9.91 1.18
C LEU A 38 -7.96 11.19 0.35
N GLY A 39 -6.99 11.32 -0.54
CA GLY A 39 -6.84 12.46 -1.45
C GLY A 39 -7.97 12.55 -2.46
N GLN A 40 -7.91 13.57 -3.31
CA GLN A 40 -8.93 13.81 -4.32
C GLN A 40 -9.07 12.64 -5.28
N ASN A 41 -10.32 12.33 -5.66
CA ASN A 41 -10.65 11.32 -6.67
C ASN A 41 -10.14 9.90 -6.31
N VAL A 42 -10.21 9.54 -5.02
CA VAL A 42 -9.94 8.17 -4.55
C VAL A 42 -11.23 7.36 -4.66
N PHE A 43 -11.11 6.17 -5.24
CA PHE A 43 -12.16 5.17 -5.26
C PHE A 43 -11.83 4.03 -4.29
N VAL A 44 -12.79 3.64 -3.44
CA VAL A 44 -12.68 2.48 -2.56
C VAL A 44 -13.84 1.53 -2.86
N ALA A 45 -13.52 0.35 -3.39
CA ALA A 45 -14.50 -0.64 -3.80
C ALA A 45 -15.18 -1.32 -2.61
N ARG A 46 -16.25 -2.07 -2.92
CA ARG A 46 -17.03 -2.82 -1.96
C ARG A 46 -16.16 -3.78 -1.14
N GLY A 47 -16.40 -3.82 0.18
CA GLY A 47 -15.78 -4.78 1.09
C GLY A 47 -14.27 -4.60 1.30
N VAL A 48 -13.67 -3.57 0.73
CA VAL A 48 -12.26 -3.23 0.95
C VAL A 48 -12.02 -2.89 2.42
N LYS A 49 -10.89 -3.36 2.96
CA LYS A 49 -10.47 -3.08 4.34
C LYS A 49 -9.20 -2.23 4.34
N ILE A 50 -9.30 -1.07 4.98
CA ILE A 50 -8.20 -0.10 5.14
C ILE A 50 -8.00 0.11 6.64
N GLY A 51 -6.80 -0.13 7.12
CA GLY A 51 -6.38 0.04 8.51
C GLY A 51 -6.36 1.50 8.95
N ASN A 52 -5.69 1.75 10.08
CA ASN A 52 -5.58 3.09 10.68
C ASN A 52 -4.38 3.86 10.11
N HIS A 53 -4.43 5.20 10.18
CA HIS A 53 -3.34 6.09 9.75
C HIS A 53 -2.88 5.90 8.29
N VAL A 54 -3.73 5.33 7.45
CA VAL A 54 -3.43 5.11 6.03
C VAL A 54 -3.54 6.43 5.25
N LYS A 55 -2.57 6.68 4.38
CA LYS A 55 -2.59 7.83 3.48
C LYS A 55 -2.68 7.37 2.04
N ILE A 56 -3.78 7.69 1.38
CA ILE A 56 -4.00 7.42 -0.05
C ILE A 56 -4.00 8.76 -0.76
N GLN A 57 -3.06 8.94 -1.67
CA GLN A 57 -2.95 10.17 -2.45
C GLN A 57 -3.96 10.22 -3.59
N ASN A 58 -3.98 11.34 -4.32
CA ASN A 58 -4.97 11.59 -5.38
C ASN A 58 -4.96 10.52 -6.47
N ASN A 59 -6.13 10.28 -7.06
CA ASN A 59 -6.33 9.42 -8.24
C ASN A 59 -5.94 7.94 -8.02
N VAL A 60 -6.18 7.41 -6.84
CA VAL A 60 -5.94 6.00 -6.53
C VAL A 60 -7.27 5.26 -6.42
N SER A 61 -7.36 4.09 -7.09
CA SER A 61 -8.48 3.18 -6.94
C SER A 61 -8.04 1.95 -6.12
N VAL A 62 -8.73 1.71 -5.00
CA VAL A 62 -8.54 0.52 -4.17
C VAL A 62 -9.66 -0.45 -4.50
N TYR A 63 -9.37 -1.44 -5.34
CA TYR A 63 -10.35 -2.39 -5.85
C TYR A 63 -10.66 -3.52 -4.87
N GLU A 64 -11.77 -4.21 -5.09
CA GLU A 64 -12.12 -5.41 -4.35
C GLU A 64 -10.99 -6.45 -4.39
N GLY A 65 -10.70 -7.08 -3.24
CA GLY A 65 -9.56 -7.97 -3.06
C GLY A 65 -8.28 -7.28 -2.54
N VAL A 66 -8.26 -5.95 -2.44
CA VAL A 66 -7.13 -5.21 -1.83
C VAL A 66 -7.37 -5.01 -0.34
N VAL A 67 -6.34 -5.30 0.47
CA VAL A 67 -6.30 -5.03 1.91
C VAL A 67 -5.10 -4.14 2.21
N LEU A 68 -5.34 -3.01 2.87
CA LEU A 68 -4.30 -2.10 3.34
C LEU A 68 -4.25 -2.15 4.87
N GLU A 69 -3.12 -2.53 5.44
CA GLU A 69 -2.91 -2.51 6.89
C GLU A 69 -2.58 -1.10 7.38
N ASP A 70 -2.35 -0.94 8.70
CA ASP A 70 -2.09 0.36 9.31
C ASP A 70 -0.83 1.04 8.73
N TYR A 71 -0.82 2.38 8.71
CA TYR A 71 0.29 3.22 8.28
C TYR A 71 0.75 3.03 6.82
N VAL A 72 -0.05 2.37 5.98
CA VAL A 72 0.27 2.24 4.55
C VAL A 72 0.19 3.60 3.85
N PHE A 73 1.13 3.85 2.96
CA PHE A 73 1.13 5.01 2.07
C PHE A 73 0.95 4.58 0.61
N CYS A 74 -0.06 5.11 -0.05
CA CYS A 74 -0.30 4.97 -1.49
C CYS A 74 -0.02 6.30 -2.18
N GLY A 75 1.03 6.37 -2.99
CA GLY A 75 1.43 7.55 -3.75
C GLY A 75 0.42 7.94 -4.84
N PRO A 76 0.46 9.19 -5.33
CA PRO A 76 -0.51 9.67 -6.30
C PRO A 76 -0.49 8.85 -7.59
N SER A 77 -1.68 8.53 -8.09
CA SER A 77 -1.89 7.79 -9.35
C SER A 77 -1.23 6.40 -9.37
N MET A 78 -0.90 5.81 -8.22
CA MET A 78 -0.52 4.41 -8.20
C MET A 78 -1.73 3.53 -8.55
N VAL A 79 -1.49 2.34 -9.07
CA VAL A 79 -2.51 1.45 -9.60
C VAL A 79 -2.48 0.09 -8.90
N PHE A 80 -3.61 -0.34 -8.36
CA PHE A 80 -3.89 -1.74 -8.06
C PHE A 80 -4.63 -2.39 -9.21
N THR A 81 -4.31 -3.64 -9.57
CA THR A 81 -5.18 -4.49 -10.38
C THR A 81 -5.88 -5.50 -9.48
N ASN A 82 -6.95 -6.16 -9.93
CA ASN A 82 -7.62 -7.21 -9.16
C ASN A 82 -7.92 -8.47 -9.98
N VAL A 83 -7.84 -8.39 -11.32
CA VAL A 83 -8.01 -9.53 -12.23
C VAL A 83 -6.70 -9.78 -12.97
N ARG A 84 -6.22 -11.04 -12.94
CA ARG A 84 -4.94 -11.42 -13.58
C ARG A 84 -5.01 -11.44 -15.11
N THR A 85 -6.13 -11.86 -15.65
CA THR A 85 -6.32 -12.04 -17.10
C THR A 85 -7.64 -11.41 -17.58
N PRO A 86 -7.77 -10.06 -17.54
CA PRO A 86 -9.00 -9.40 -17.92
C PRO A 86 -9.27 -9.56 -19.42
N ARG A 87 -10.51 -9.91 -19.79
CA ARG A 87 -10.98 -9.99 -21.16
C ARG A 87 -12.45 -9.60 -21.25
N SER A 88 -12.80 -8.65 -22.08
CA SER A 88 -14.21 -8.24 -22.27
C SER A 88 -15.08 -9.37 -22.82
N ALA A 89 -14.56 -10.15 -23.76
CA ALA A 89 -15.29 -11.28 -24.35
C ALA A 89 -15.41 -12.51 -23.40
N PHE A 90 -14.61 -12.54 -22.33
CA PHE A 90 -14.62 -13.60 -21.32
C PHE A 90 -14.61 -12.92 -19.95
N PRO A 91 -15.75 -12.38 -19.48
CA PRO A 91 -15.81 -11.59 -18.26
C PRO A 91 -15.34 -12.37 -17.03
N ARG A 92 -14.56 -11.68 -16.20
CA ARG A 92 -14.09 -12.12 -14.88
C ARG A 92 -14.39 -11.01 -13.88
N ASN A 93 -15.62 -11.00 -13.39
CA ASN A 93 -16.14 -9.90 -12.57
C ASN A 93 -16.89 -10.37 -11.33
N THR A 94 -16.59 -11.60 -10.88
CA THR A 94 -17.09 -12.15 -9.62
C THR A 94 -15.99 -12.15 -8.56
N ALA A 95 -16.35 -12.20 -7.28
CA ALA A 95 -15.38 -12.25 -6.18
C ALA A 95 -14.37 -13.41 -6.32
N ALA A 96 -14.75 -14.52 -6.97
CA ALA A 96 -13.87 -15.65 -7.22
C ALA A 96 -12.77 -15.35 -8.27
N ASP A 97 -12.96 -14.35 -9.09
CA ASP A 97 -11.99 -13.92 -10.12
C ASP A 97 -10.93 -12.94 -9.57
N TYR A 98 -11.18 -12.34 -8.40
CA TYR A 98 -10.34 -11.30 -7.83
C TYR A 98 -9.21 -11.91 -6.99
N ALA A 99 -7.98 -11.64 -7.38
CA ALA A 99 -6.81 -12.08 -6.63
C ALA A 99 -6.50 -11.08 -5.50
N GLU A 100 -6.44 -11.57 -4.26
CA GLU A 100 -6.13 -10.73 -3.11
C GLU A 100 -4.76 -10.08 -3.25
N THR A 101 -4.69 -8.79 -2.94
CA THR A 101 -3.44 -8.04 -2.79
C THR A 101 -3.40 -7.48 -1.36
N ARG A 102 -2.35 -7.82 -0.62
CA ARG A 102 -2.18 -7.36 0.74
C ARG A 102 -0.99 -6.41 0.86
N VAL A 103 -1.24 -5.21 1.34
CA VAL A 103 -0.20 -4.24 1.68
C VAL A 103 -0.10 -4.16 3.19
N LYS A 104 1.01 -4.65 3.73
CA LYS A 104 1.21 -4.78 5.16
C LYS A 104 1.70 -3.49 5.80
N HIS A 105 1.67 -3.50 7.13
CA HIS A 105 1.94 -2.38 8.02
C HIS A 105 3.13 -1.53 7.58
N GLY A 106 2.92 -0.21 7.48
CA GLY A 106 3.97 0.78 7.20
C GLY A 106 4.57 0.74 5.80
N ALA A 107 4.09 -0.13 4.90
CA ALA A 107 4.61 -0.17 3.52
C ALA A 107 4.24 1.10 2.74
N SER A 108 5.13 1.52 1.83
CA SER A 108 4.94 2.70 0.99
C SER A 108 5.00 2.34 -0.48
N ILE A 109 4.05 2.83 -1.25
CA ILE A 109 3.97 2.64 -2.71
C ILE A 109 4.12 4.00 -3.37
N GLY A 110 5.15 4.17 -4.20
CA GLY A 110 5.47 5.41 -4.89
C GLY A 110 4.46 5.80 -5.97
N ALA A 111 4.53 7.06 -6.39
CA ALA A 111 3.67 7.61 -7.44
C ALA A 111 3.75 6.79 -8.74
N ASN A 112 2.61 6.61 -9.43
CA ASN A 112 2.49 5.87 -10.69
C ASN A 112 3.04 4.41 -10.64
N ALA A 113 3.30 3.85 -9.47
CA ALA A 113 3.65 2.44 -9.37
C ALA A 113 2.41 1.57 -9.66
N THR A 114 2.63 0.39 -10.22
CA THR A 114 1.56 -0.60 -10.46
C THR A 114 1.80 -1.84 -9.60
N VAL A 115 0.78 -2.28 -8.88
CA VAL A 115 0.79 -3.55 -8.13
C VAL A 115 -0.13 -4.52 -8.84
N VAL A 116 0.46 -5.55 -9.44
CA VAL A 116 -0.27 -6.66 -10.05
C VAL A 116 -0.89 -7.51 -8.96
N CYS A 117 -2.17 -7.82 -9.10
CA CYS A 117 -2.94 -8.54 -8.09
C CYS A 117 -2.37 -9.91 -7.73
N GLY A 118 -2.57 -10.33 -6.49
CA GLY A 118 -2.06 -11.57 -5.93
C GLY A 118 -0.69 -11.43 -5.26
N ALA A 119 -0.14 -10.21 -5.16
CA ALA A 119 1.11 -9.96 -4.46
C ALA A 119 0.88 -9.49 -3.02
N THR A 120 1.76 -9.90 -2.12
CA THR A 120 1.88 -9.35 -0.77
C THR A 120 3.08 -8.40 -0.72
N ILE A 121 2.82 -7.15 -0.33
CA ILE A 121 3.87 -6.17 0.00
C ILE A 121 4.05 -6.21 1.51
N HIS A 122 5.18 -6.76 1.96
CA HIS A 122 5.43 -6.95 3.39
C HIS A 122 5.78 -5.65 4.10
N GLU A 123 5.87 -5.74 5.43
CA GLU A 123 5.96 -4.62 6.35
C GLU A 123 7.13 -3.71 6.00
N TRP A 124 6.88 -2.38 6.02
CA TRP A 124 7.88 -1.35 5.79
C TRP A 124 8.60 -1.43 4.42
N ALA A 125 8.11 -2.24 3.48
CA ALA A 125 8.64 -2.25 2.13
C ALA A 125 8.39 -0.91 1.43
N PHE A 126 9.29 -0.52 0.54
CA PHE A 126 9.19 0.72 -0.22
C PHE A 126 9.24 0.42 -1.72
N ILE A 127 8.16 0.73 -2.41
CA ILE A 127 8.06 0.62 -3.87
C ILE A 127 8.36 1.98 -4.46
N ALA A 128 9.41 2.08 -5.27
CA ALA A 128 9.77 3.32 -5.94
C ALA A 128 8.71 3.76 -6.96
N ALA A 129 8.67 5.06 -7.25
CA ALA A 129 7.77 5.61 -8.25
C ALA A 129 7.94 4.92 -9.61
N GLY A 130 6.82 4.67 -10.31
CA GLY A 130 6.78 4.03 -11.62
C GLY A 130 7.16 2.54 -11.65
N ALA A 131 7.40 1.89 -10.51
CA ALA A 131 7.74 0.47 -10.47
C ALA A 131 6.51 -0.41 -10.73
N VAL A 132 6.71 -1.60 -11.34
CA VAL A 132 5.66 -2.60 -11.57
C VAL A 132 5.93 -3.84 -10.73
N VAL A 133 5.20 -4.00 -9.64
CA VAL A 133 5.27 -5.15 -8.73
C VAL A 133 4.47 -6.31 -9.30
N THR A 134 5.13 -7.44 -9.53
CA THR A 134 4.52 -8.65 -10.15
C THR A 134 4.55 -9.88 -9.23
N ARG A 135 5.09 -9.77 -8.02
CA ARG A 135 5.26 -10.84 -7.02
C ARG A 135 5.44 -10.25 -5.64
N ASP A 136 5.46 -11.09 -4.62
CA ASP A 136 5.66 -10.67 -3.23
C ASP A 136 6.93 -9.84 -3.04
N VAL A 137 6.82 -8.87 -2.16
CA VAL A 137 7.91 -7.94 -1.82
C VAL A 137 8.31 -8.18 -0.36
N PRO A 138 9.57 -8.51 -0.08
CA PRO A 138 10.04 -8.74 1.29
C PRO A 138 9.92 -7.49 2.17
N ALA A 139 9.80 -7.70 3.48
CA ALA A 139 9.81 -6.61 4.45
C ALA A 139 11.08 -5.76 4.33
N TYR A 140 10.96 -4.44 4.49
CA TYR A 140 12.03 -3.46 4.36
C TYR A 140 12.71 -3.39 2.98
N ALA A 141 12.24 -4.13 1.97
CA ALA A 141 12.84 -4.09 0.64
C ALA A 141 12.56 -2.77 -0.08
N LEU A 142 13.59 -2.21 -0.72
CA LEU A 142 13.47 -1.13 -1.70
C LEU A 142 13.36 -1.74 -3.08
N MET A 143 12.21 -1.54 -3.72
CA MET A 143 11.89 -2.11 -5.04
C MET A 143 11.84 -1.02 -6.10
N ALA A 144 12.39 -1.26 -7.27
CA ALA A 144 12.31 -0.33 -8.40
C ALA A 144 12.30 -1.07 -9.74
N GLY A 145 11.82 -0.41 -10.80
CA GLY A 145 11.88 -0.86 -12.18
C GLY A 145 10.65 -1.63 -12.67
N VAL A 146 10.69 -2.07 -13.93
CA VAL A 146 9.62 -2.79 -14.65
C VAL A 146 10.22 -4.03 -15.32
N PRO A 147 9.95 -5.26 -14.83
CA PRO A 147 9.31 -5.57 -13.55
C PRO A 147 10.16 -5.11 -12.35
N ALA A 148 9.51 -4.84 -11.22
CA ALA A 148 10.21 -4.38 -10.01
C ALA A 148 11.18 -5.43 -9.48
N LYS A 149 12.40 -4.98 -9.18
CA LYS A 149 13.46 -5.77 -8.56
C LYS A 149 13.91 -5.09 -7.27
N ARG A 150 14.36 -5.89 -6.30
CA ARG A 150 14.96 -5.33 -5.09
C ARG A 150 16.31 -4.70 -5.43
N ILE A 151 16.42 -3.40 -5.15
CA ILE A 151 17.65 -2.61 -5.37
C ILE A 151 18.34 -2.24 -4.04
N GLY A 152 17.70 -2.52 -2.92
CA GLY A 152 18.24 -2.22 -1.59
C GLY A 152 17.26 -2.52 -0.47
N TRP A 153 17.49 -1.87 0.65
CA TRP A 153 16.70 -1.95 1.85
C TRP A 153 16.43 -0.56 2.41
N VAL A 154 15.32 -0.40 3.13
CA VAL A 154 14.91 0.88 3.73
C VAL A 154 14.66 0.74 5.23
N CYS A 155 14.93 1.79 5.95
CA CYS A 155 14.50 1.98 7.32
C CYS A 155 12.99 2.27 7.41
N GLN A 156 12.39 2.07 8.57
CA GLN A 156 11.01 2.51 8.85
C GLN A 156 10.79 4.01 8.59
N CYS A 157 11.81 4.85 8.74
CA CYS A 157 11.73 6.27 8.43
C CYS A 157 11.84 6.60 6.92
N GLY A 158 12.05 5.57 6.05
CA GLY A 158 12.14 5.72 4.60
C GLY A 158 13.56 5.92 4.05
N ILE A 159 14.57 6.07 4.91
CA ILE A 159 15.97 6.23 4.47
C ILE A 159 16.54 4.88 4.02
N THR A 160 17.30 4.90 2.92
CA THR A 160 18.00 3.70 2.42
C THR A 160 19.04 3.22 3.42
N LEU A 161 18.99 1.92 3.74
CA LEU A 161 19.98 1.27 4.60
C LEU A 161 21.18 0.80 3.77
N ARG A 162 22.38 1.07 4.27
CA ARG A 162 23.66 0.60 3.70
C ARG A 162 24.23 -0.45 4.63
N PHE A 163 24.44 -1.65 4.12
CA PHE A 163 25.02 -2.77 4.85
C PHE A 163 26.44 -3.03 4.35
N GLU A 164 27.41 -2.73 5.18
CA GLU A 164 28.82 -3.12 4.98
C GLU A 164 29.11 -4.46 5.67
N ALA A 165 28.31 -4.82 6.67
CA ALA A 165 28.31 -6.07 7.41
C ALA A 165 26.87 -6.58 7.60
N GLU A 166 26.68 -7.57 8.47
CA GLU A 166 25.33 -8.11 8.77
C GLU A 166 24.43 -7.09 9.48
N GLU A 167 24.99 -6.13 10.19
CA GLU A 167 24.22 -5.10 10.90
C GLU A 167 24.53 -3.69 10.39
N THR A 168 23.52 -2.84 10.47
CA THR A 168 23.65 -1.41 10.17
C THR A 168 22.71 -0.58 11.05
N ALA A 169 23.04 0.70 11.23
CA ALA A 169 22.17 1.69 11.82
C ALA A 169 21.68 2.67 10.76
N CYS A 170 20.45 3.11 10.89
CA CYS A 170 19.93 4.18 10.05
C CYS A 170 20.61 5.49 10.41
N VAL A 171 21.15 6.20 9.42
CA VAL A 171 21.88 7.48 9.63
C VAL A 171 20.98 8.62 10.10
N GLU A 172 19.65 8.50 9.94
CA GLU A 172 18.69 9.55 10.31
C GLU A 172 18.03 9.32 11.68
N CYS A 173 17.61 8.07 11.98
CA CYS A 173 16.83 7.77 13.17
C CYS A 173 17.47 6.74 14.09
N GLU A 174 18.70 6.33 13.78
CA GLU A 174 19.54 5.42 14.59
C GLU A 174 18.98 4.01 14.81
N ARG A 175 17.79 3.68 14.28
CA ARG A 175 17.26 2.31 14.35
C ARG A 175 18.25 1.32 13.75
N ARG A 176 18.45 0.22 14.44
CA ARG A 176 19.41 -0.81 14.04
C ARG A 176 18.72 -1.99 13.37
N TYR A 177 19.36 -2.50 12.34
CA TYR A 177 18.84 -3.58 11.51
C TYR A 177 19.89 -4.66 11.34
N ARG A 178 19.42 -5.92 11.24
CA ARG A 178 20.24 -7.06 10.87
C ARG A 178 19.74 -7.65 9.55
N LYS A 179 20.70 -7.98 8.70
CA LYS A 179 20.47 -8.68 7.43
C LYS A 179 20.98 -10.12 7.60
N SER A 180 20.09 -11.10 7.40
CA SER A 180 20.41 -12.53 7.38
C SER A 180 19.56 -13.22 6.30
N ASP A 181 20.13 -14.21 5.61
CA ASP A 181 19.44 -15.02 4.60
C ASP A 181 18.65 -14.22 3.56
N GLY A 182 19.18 -13.06 3.18
CA GLY A 182 18.51 -12.19 2.20
C GLY A 182 17.27 -11.44 2.70
N ALA A 183 17.02 -11.44 3.99
CA ALA A 183 15.99 -10.67 4.69
C ALA A 183 16.60 -9.62 5.61
N VAL A 184 15.83 -8.60 5.99
CA VAL A 184 16.21 -7.57 6.96
C VAL A 184 15.18 -7.52 8.07
N ALA A 185 15.65 -7.40 9.31
CA ALA A 185 14.83 -7.23 10.49
C ALA A 185 15.33 -6.09 11.36
N LEU A 186 14.40 -5.41 12.03
CA LEU A 186 14.71 -4.43 13.08
C LEU A 186 15.20 -5.17 14.34
N ILE A 187 16.35 -4.81 14.87
CA ILE A 187 16.92 -5.41 16.08
C ILE A 187 16.87 -4.48 17.30
N THR A 188 16.66 -3.19 17.06
CA THR A 188 16.52 -2.20 18.14
C THR A 188 15.35 -1.28 17.78
N PRO A 189 14.16 -1.47 18.36
CA PRO A 189 13.13 -0.45 18.27
C PRO A 189 13.62 0.80 19.02
N ASN A 190 13.28 1.99 18.52
CA ASN A 190 13.46 3.20 19.33
C ASN A 190 12.61 3.07 20.59
N ALA A 191 13.20 3.43 21.69
CA ALA A 191 12.51 3.61 22.97
C ALA A 191 11.50 4.77 22.90
#